data_54edea6a590c898303a0968e355326cc
#
_entry.id   54edea6a590c898303a0968e355326cc
#
_cell.length_a   1.000
_cell.length_b   1.000
_cell.length_c   1.000
_cell.angle_alpha   90.00
_cell.angle_beta   90.00
_cell.angle_gamma   90.00
#
_symmetry.space_group_name_H-M   'P 1'
#
loop_
_entity.id
_entity.type
_entity.pdbx_description
1 polymer ?
#
loop_
_entity_poly.entity_id
_entity_poly.type
_entity_poly.pdbx_seq_one_letter_code
_entity_poly.pdbx_strand_id
1 'polypeptide(L)'
;MLLLQFDWNPITGIDIFGNFKLHFYSVMWIVAFLLGFQIMKRIFLKEKVNLDYLDPLFIYTVLATMLGARLGHVLFYQSELISQDFFSIFLPFKFKGGFEFTGFQGLASHGAAIGIIIGMYLYRRKYKYKSLMWILDRVVISVSSGAVFIRIGNFINSEIIGKITDSPLGVRFVQDYYNKRQIVAETGIENYKEAYAAVTNNPQFQHLLDAVPVRHPAQLYESFCYIFVFLILWFIYQKTNKGQQSGYLFGLFLVLLWTVRFFVEFVKEPQGDEYITMFGLNTGQMLSIPFVLIGLYFMFIYKPKTTN
;
A
#
# COMPACT_ATOMS: atom_id res chain seq x y z
N MET A 1 -3.79 33.13 -7.57
CA MET A 1 -3.16 31.82 -7.36
C MET A 1 -4.06 30.78 -8.04
N LEU A 2 -3.59 30.08 -9.08
CA LEU A 2 -4.39 29.04 -9.73
C LEU A 2 -4.64 27.94 -8.67
N LEU A 3 -5.91 27.76 -8.30
CA LEU A 3 -6.33 26.63 -7.48
C LEU A 3 -6.24 25.37 -8.37
N LEU A 4 -5.34 24.46 -8.04
CA LEU A 4 -5.24 23.15 -8.68
C LEU A 4 -6.22 22.14 -8.05
N GLN A 5 -7.21 22.66 -7.31
CA GLN A 5 -8.29 21.83 -6.76
C GLN A 5 -9.08 21.19 -7.89
N PHE A 6 -9.35 19.90 -7.78
CA PHE A 6 -10.12 19.18 -8.78
C PHE A 6 -11.08 18.16 -8.14
N ASP A 7 -12.14 17.86 -8.90
CA ASP A 7 -13.16 16.92 -8.49
C ASP A 7 -12.78 15.52 -8.94
N TRP A 8 -12.59 14.62 -7.95
CA TRP A 8 -12.12 13.27 -8.20
C TRP A 8 -13.28 12.29 -8.22
N ASN A 9 -13.66 11.86 -9.41
CA ASN A 9 -14.67 10.84 -9.65
C ASN A 9 -14.12 9.80 -10.63
N PRO A 10 -13.22 8.91 -10.19
CA PRO A 10 -12.53 8.00 -11.08
C PRO A 10 -13.40 6.82 -11.53
N ILE A 11 -13.11 6.32 -12.71
CA ILE A 11 -13.49 4.96 -13.08
C ILE A 11 -12.59 4.00 -12.30
N THR A 12 -13.17 3.19 -11.41
CA THR A 12 -12.41 2.30 -10.52
C THR A 12 -12.06 0.95 -11.13
N GLY A 13 -12.51 0.67 -12.37
CA GLY A 13 -12.21 -0.59 -13.08
C GLY A 13 -13.04 -0.74 -14.35
N ILE A 14 -12.73 -1.79 -15.11
CA ILE A 14 -13.34 -2.13 -16.40
C ILE A 14 -14.12 -3.43 -16.24
N ASP A 15 -15.35 -3.46 -16.75
CA ASP A 15 -16.17 -4.67 -16.80
C ASP A 15 -15.67 -5.52 -17.99
N ILE A 16 -15.14 -6.75 -17.73
CA ILE A 16 -14.52 -7.60 -18.76
C ILE A 16 -15.51 -8.63 -19.30
N PHE A 17 -16.11 -9.46 -18.42
CA PHE A 17 -17.06 -10.51 -18.79
C PHE A 17 -18.19 -10.57 -17.74
N GLY A 18 -19.42 -10.37 -18.18
CA GLY A 18 -20.58 -10.46 -17.30
C GLY A 18 -20.42 -9.60 -16.05
N ASN A 19 -20.43 -10.21 -14.88
CA ASN A 19 -20.29 -9.52 -13.59
C ASN A 19 -18.83 -9.37 -13.11
N PHE A 20 -17.84 -9.78 -13.91
CA PHE A 20 -16.44 -9.69 -13.53
C PHE A 20 -15.85 -8.32 -13.86
N LYS A 21 -15.56 -7.51 -12.81
CA LYS A 21 -14.94 -6.21 -12.91
C LYS A 21 -13.45 -6.30 -12.56
N LEU A 22 -12.58 -5.90 -13.49
CA LEU A 22 -11.15 -5.71 -13.20
C LEU A 22 -10.95 -4.35 -12.54
N HIS A 23 -10.67 -4.35 -11.25
CA HIS A 23 -10.40 -3.13 -10.50
C HIS A 23 -9.00 -2.60 -10.78
N PHE A 24 -8.85 -1.31 -11.03
CA PHE A 24 -7.55 -0.69 -11.26
C PHE A 24 -6.61 -0.79 -10.06
N TYR A 25 -7.14 -0.85 -8.85
CA TYR A 25 -6.35 -1.17 -7.66
C TYR A 25 -5.62 -2.52 -7.78
N SER A 26 -6.30 -3.55 -8.28
CA SER A 26 -5.69 -4.86 -8.54
C SER A 26 -4.63 -4.79 -9.65
N VAL A 27 -4.86 -3.96 -10.68
CA VAL A 27 -3.85 -3.71 -11.72
C VAL A 27 -2.60 -3.06 -11.13
N MET A 28 -2.74 -2.12 -10.18
CA MET A 28 -1.59 -1.51 -9.51
C MET A 28 -0.77 -2.54 -8.70
N TRP A 29 -1.42 -3.53 -8.08
CA TRP A 29 -0.71 -4.65 -7.46
C TRP A 29 0.08 -5.48 -8.47
N ILE A 30 -0.52 -5.79 -9.61
CA ILE A 30 0.16 -6.53 -10.70
C ILE A 30 1.39 -5.74 -11.19
N VAL A 31 1.24 -4.44 -11.45
CA VAL A 31 2.35 -3.56 -11.86
C VAL A 31 3.46 -3.54 -10.80
N ALA A 32 3.09 -3.40 -9.52
CA ALA A 32 4.04 -3.40 -8.41
C ALA A 32 4.86 -4.70 -8.34
N PHE A 33 4.20 -5.85 -8.46
CA PHE A 33 4.88 -7.15 -8.44
C PHE A 33 5.75 -7.38 -9.68
N LEU A 34 5.26 -7.06 -10.89
CA LEU A 34 6.03 -7.21 -12.12
C LEU A 34 7.27 -6.31 -12.14
N LEU A 35 7.12 -5.06 -11.70
CA LEU A 35 8.26 -4.15 -11.59
C LEU A 35 9.25 -4.65 -10.54
N GLY A 36 8.76 -5.11 -9.38
CA GLY A 36 9.56 -5.71 -8.34
C GLY A 36 10.36 -6.92 -8.82
N PHE A 37 9.72 -7.80 -9.60
CA PHE A 37 10.39 -8.94 -10.24
C PHE A 37 11.52 -8.48 -11.18
N GLN A 38 11.28 -7.48 -12.04
CA GLN A 38 12.30 -6.97 -12.96
C GLN A 38 13.47 -6.32 -12.23
N ILE A 39 13.21 -5.59 -11.13
CA ILE A 39 14.26 -5.02 -10.28
C ILE A 39 15.09 -6.14 -9.66
N MET A 40 14.46 -7.17 -9.08
CA MET A 40 15.17 -8.30 -8.48
C MET A 40 15.97 -9.09 -9.53
N LYS A 41 15.43 -9.28 -10.75
CA LYS A 41 16.17 -9.91 -11.85
C LYS A 41 17.45 -9.14 -12.20
N ARG A 42 17.38 -7.81 -12.27
CA ARG A 42 18.58 -6.96 -12.51
C ARG A 42 19.60 -7.07 -11.38
N ILE A 43 19.15 -7.17 -10.12
CA ILE A 43 20.00 -7.37 -8.95
C ILE A 43 20.70 -8.74 -9.02
N PHE A 44 19.97 -9.81 -9.32
CA PHE A 44 20.51 -11.17 -9.46
C PHE A 44 21.57 -11.25 -10.55
N LEU A 45 21.31 -10.67 -11.72
CA LEU A 45 22.28 -10.61 -12.83
C LEU A 45 23.53 -9.83 -12.44
N LYS A 46 23.37 -8.66 -11.80
CA LYS A 46 24.50 -7.82 -11.35
C LYS A 46 25.36 -8.54 -10.31
N GLU A 47 24.73 -9.23 -9.34
CA GLU A 47 25.42 -9.93 -8.26
C GLU A 47 25.79 -11.38 -8.62
N LYS A 48 25.60 -11.79 -9.89
CA LYS A 48 25.88 -13.13 -10.40
C LYS A 48 25.22 -14.25 -9.57
N VAL A 49 24.00 -14.00 -9.12
CA VAL A 49 23.16 -14.99 -8.42
C VAL A 49 22.42 -15.82 -9.45
N ASN A 50 22.32 -17.15 -9.24
CA ASN A 50 21.58 -18.04 -10.13
C ASN A 50 20.09 -17.63 -10.18
N LEU A 51 19.58 -17.47 -11.41
CA LEU A 51 18.18 -17.08 -11.66
C LEU A 51 17.17 -18.14 -11.23
N ASP A 52 17.56 -19.40 -11.04
CA ASP A 52 16.67 -20.45 -10.52
C ASP A 52 16.10 -20.15 -9.13
N TYR A 53 16.74 -19.25 -8.40
CA TYR A 53 16.21 -18.76 -7.12
C TYR A 53 15.24 -17.58 -7.25
N LEU A 54 15.11 -16.95 -8.43
CA LEU A 54 14.33 -15.74 -8.60
C LEU A 54 12.81 -16.03 -8.60
N ASP A 55 12.36 -17.01 -9.38
CA ASP A 55 10.93 -17.36 -9.45
C ASP A 55 10.39 -17.82 -8.09
N PRO A 56 11.09 -18.72 -7.35
CA PRO A 56 10.67 -19.03 -5.99
C PRO A 56 10.64 -17.80 -5.06
N LEU A 57 11.63 -16.89 -5.15
CA LEU A 57 11.64 -15.66 -4.34
C LEU A 57 10.41 -14.82 -4.63
N PHE A 58 10.05 -14.67 -5.90
CA PHE A 58 8.87 -13.94 -6.32
C PHE A 58 7.59 -14.56 -5.76
N ILE A 59 7.41 -15.88 -5.89
CA ILE A 59 6.24 -16.60 -5.36
C ILE A 59 6.13 -16.42 -3.85
N TYR A 60 7.24 -16.60 -3.10
CA TYR A 60 7.25 -16.37 -1.66
C TYR A 60 6.90 -14.93 -1.30
N THR A 61 7.40 -13.95 -2.07
CA THR A 61 7.10 -12.53 -1.84
C THR A 61 5.61 -12.23 -2.07
N VAL A 62 5.04 -12.68 -3.18
CA VAL A 62 3.62 -12.48 -3.51
C VAL A 62 2.73 -13.11 -2.45
N LEU A 63 2.93 -14.40 -2.16
CA LEU A 63 2.10 -15.12 -1.18
C LEU A 63 2.24 -14.53 0.22
N ALA A 64 3.46 -14.22 0.65
CA ALA A 64 3.72 -13.63 1.96
C ALA A 64 3.08 -12.23 2.10
N THR A 65 3.14 -11.42 1.05
CA THR A 65 2.52 -10.09 1.04
C THR A 65 1.00 -10.20 1.12
N MET A 66 0.38 -11.00 0.27
CA MET A 66 -1.08 -11.12 0.19
C MET A 66 -1.66 -11.76 1.46
N LEU A 67 -1.10 -12.90 1.90
CA LEU A 67 -1.56 -13.58 3.12
C LEU A 67 -1.30 -12.73 4.36
N GLY A 68 -0.13 -12.12 4.45
CA GLY A 68 0.21 -11.25 5.58
C GLY A 68 -0.70 -10.02 5.66
N ALA A 69 -0.94 -9.34 4.53
CA ALA A 69 -1.84 -8.20 4.47
C ALA A 69 -3.27 -8.57 4.87
N ARG A 70 -3.77 -9.70 4.38
CA ARG A 70 -5.12 -10.18 4.68
C ARG A 70 -5.27 -10.63 6.14
N LEU A 71 -4.34 -11.42 6.64
CA LEU A 71 -4.33 -11.85 8.05
C LEU A 71 -4.21 -10.65 8.99
N GLY A 72 -3.33 -9.70 8.68
CA GLY A 72 -3.22 -8.48 9.46
C GLY A 72 -4.52 -7.68 9.49
N HIS A 73 -5.21 -7.56 8.35
CA HIS A 73 -6.52 -6.88 8.32
C HIS A 73 -7.57 -7.62 9.16
N VAL A 74 -7.67 -8.94 9.02
CA VAL A 74 -8.63 -9.74 9.78
C VAL A 74 -8.35 -9.64 11.28
N LEU A 75 -7.10 -9.77 11.70
CA LEU A 75 -6.75 -9.74 13.12
C LEU A 75 -7.01 -8.39 13.79
N PHE A 76 -6.80 -7.28 13.07
CA PHE A 76 -6.90 -5.93 13.64
C PHE A 76 -8.25 -5.25 13.39
N TYR A 77 -8.99 -5.61 12.33
CA TYR A 77 -10.18 -4.86 11.92
C TYR A 77 -11.43 -5.72 11.71
N GLN A 78 -11.30 -7.03 11.51
CA GLN A 78 -12.43 -7.92 11.21
C GLN A 78 -12.26 -9.30 11.87
N SER A 79 -11.92 -9.32 13.15
CA SER A 79 -11.65 -10.59 13.88
C SER A 79 -12.86 -11.53 13.94
N GLU A 80 -14.08 -11.00 13.80
CA GLU A 80 -15.31 -11.78 13.70
C GLU A 80 -15.35 -12.73 12.50
N LEU A 81 -14.61 -12.46 11.42
CA LEU A 81 -14.52 -13.37 10.26
C LEU A 81 -13.91 -14.73 10.62
N ILE A 82 -13.06 -14.80 11.66
CA ILE A 82 -12.46 -16.06 12.13
C ILE A 82 -13.53 -17.07 12.52
N SER A 83 -14.62 -16.59 13.14
CA SER A 83 -15.72 -17.44 13.60
C SER A 83 -16.89 -17.51 12.60
N GLN A 84 -17.05 -16.48 11.75
CA GLN A 84 -18.23 -16.37 10.89
C GLN A 84 -18.02 -16.94 9.50
N ASP A 85 -16.86 -16.70 8.88
CA ASP A 85 -16.54 -17.15 7.51
C ASP A 85 -15.03 -17.33 7.33
N PHE A 86 -14.50 -18.39 7.95
CA PHE A 86 -13.05 -18.66 7.97
C PHE A 86 -12.41 -18.76 6.58
N PHE A 87 -13.13 -19.36 5.61
CA PHE A 87 -12.58 -19.52 4.25
C PHE A 87 -12.46 -18.21 3.49
N SER A 88 -13.31 -17.22 3.75
CA SER A 88 -13.22 -15.89 3.12
C SER A 88 -11.99 -15.10 3.56
N ILE A 89 -11.28 -15.55 4.61
CA ILE A 89 -10.00 -14.97 5.02
C ILE A 89 -8.92 -15.22 3.96
N PHE A 90 -8.88 -16.43 3.41
CA PHE A 90 -7.82 -16.89 2.49
C PHE A 90 -8.22 -16.88 1.02
N LEU A 91 -9.53 -16.89 0.76
CA LEU A 91 -10.07 -16.95 -0.59
C LEU A 91 -10.84 -15.68 -0.93
N PRO A 92 -10.82 -15.26 -2.20
CA PRO A 92 -11.52 -14.04 -2.63
C PRO A 92 -13.03 -14.25 -2.79
N PHE A 93 -13.62 -15.11 -1.95
CA PHE A 93 -15.02 -15.49 -1.99
C PHE A 93 -15.67 -15.35 -0.61
N LYS A 94 -16.94 -14.95 -0.60
CA LYS A 94 -17.80 -15.00 0.58
C LYS A 94 -18.63 -16.28 0.50
N PHE A 95 -18.65 -17.06 1.59
CA PHE A 95 -19.36 -18.34 1.65
C PHE A 95 -20.63 -18.25 2.47
N LYS A 96 -20.68 -17.37 3.49
CA LYS A 96 -21.85 -17.17 4.33
C LYS A 96 -22.85 -16.22 3.65
N GLY A 97 -24.09 -16.71 3.46
CA GLY A 97 -25.17 -15.95 2.80
C GLY A 97 -25.22 -16.07 1.28
N GLY A 98 -24.41 -16.97 0.68
CA GLY A 98 -24.33 -17.23 -0.75
C GLY A 98 -22.89 -17.18 -1.25
N PHE A 99 -22.60 -17.93 -2.31
CA PHE A 99 -21.28 -17.91 -2.94
C PHE A 99 -21.14 -16.64 -3.81
N GLU A 100 -20.28 -15.71 -3.39
CA GLU A 100 -20.04 -14.46 -4.08
C GLU A 100 -18.53 -14.19 -4.22
N PHE A 101 -18.09 -13.80 -5.41
CA PHE A 101 -16.73 -13.35 -5.63
C PHE A 101 -16.58 -11.89 -5.15
N THR A 102 -15.87 -11.70 -4.05
CA THR A 102 -15.67 -10.38 -3.44
C THR A 102 -14.31 -9.77 -3.75
N GLY A 103 -13.40 -10.55 -4.33
CA GLY A 103 -11.99 -10.19 -4.42
C GLY A 103 -11.31 -10.18 -3.04
N PHE A 104 -10.02 -9.86 -2.98
CA PHE A 104 -9.32 -9.62 -1.72
C PHE A 104 -9.60 -8.20 -1.23
N GLN A 105 -10.55 -8.04 -0.34
CA GLN A 105 -10.89 -6.79 0.32
C GLN A 105 -10.24 -6.74 1.71
N GLY A 106 -9.85 -5.55 2.14
CA GLY A 106 -9.23 -5.35 3.44
C GLY A 106 -7.80 -5.93 3.50
N LEU A 107 -6.82 -5.07 3.27
CA LEU A 107 -5.40 -5.39 3.28
C LEU A 107 -4.67 -4.42 4.21
N ALA A 108 -4.02 -4.94 5.25
CA ALA A 108 -3.27 -4.15 6.22
C ALA A 108 -1.77 -4.14 5.90
N SER A 109 -1.18 -2.95 5.76
CA SER A 109 0.24 -2.78 5.42
C SER A 109 1.20 -3.37 6.47
N HIS A 110 0.85 -3.28 7.75
CA HIS A 110 1.65 -3.88 8.83
C HIS A 110 1.68 -5.42 8.72
N GLY A 111 0.52 -6.02 8.41
CA GLY A 111 0.42 -7.45 8.17
C GLY A 111 1.25 -7.88 6.96
N ALA A 112 1.25 -7.11 5.87
CA ALA A 112 2.10 -7.35 4.71
C ALA A 112 3.59 -7.31 5.08
N ALA A 113 4.04 -6.32 5.85
CA ALA A 113 5.43 -6.18 6.27
C ALA A 113 5.90 -7.38 7.11
N ILE A 114 5.12 -7.78 8.10
CA ILE A 114 5.40 -8.97 8.91
C ILE A 114 5.39 -10.23 8.04
N GLY A 115 4.40 -10.38 7.17
CA GLY A 115 4.28 -11.50 6.25
C GLY A 115 5.51 -11.64 5.35
N ILE A 116 5.98 -10.53 4.75
CA ILE A 116 7.19 -10.52 3.91
C ILE A 116 8.41 -10.99 4.71
N ILE A 117 8.63 -10.49 5.93
CA ILE A 117 9.77 -10.91 6.76
C ILE A 117 9.72 -12.41 7.03
N ILE A 118 8.55 -12.93 7.41
CA ILE A 118 8.35 -14.38 7.64
C ILE A 118 8.55 -15.16 6.34
N GLY A 119 8.00 -14.71 5.23
CA GLY A 119 8.14 -15.34 3.91
C GLY A 119 9.60 -15.40 3.47
N MET A 120 10.37 -14.31 3.66
CA MET A 120 11.80 -14.28 3.33
C MET A 120 12.62 -15.19 4.26
N TYR A 121 12.24 -15.31 5.53
CA TYR A 121 12.85 -16.26 6.44
C TYR A 121 12.60 -17.71 5.99
N LEU A 122 11.36 -18.07 5.63
CA LEU A 122 11.00 -19.41 5.14
C LEU A 122 11.68 -19.71 3.81
N TYR A 123 11.71 -18.76 2.89
CA TYR A 123 12.43 -18.86 1.63
C TYR A 123 13.92 -19.14 1.86
N ARG A 124 14.60 -18.32 2.68
CA ARG A 124 16.00 -18.51 3.01
C ARG A 124 16.28 -19.87 3.66
N ARG A 125 15.38 -20.31 4.52
CA ARG A 125 15.50 -21.62 5.18
C ARG A 125 15.51 -22.80 4.19
N LYS A 126 14.73 -22.67 3.11
CA LYS A 126 14.64 -23.68 2.05
C LYS A 126 15.84 -23.63 1.09
N TYR A 127 16.17 -22.44 0.58
CA TYR A 127 17.14 -22.31 -0.52
C TYR A 127 18.58 -22.07 -0.08
N LYS A 128 18.85 -21.50 1.07
CA LYS A 128 20.16 -21.38 1.76
C LYS A 128 21.33 -20.77 0.96
N TYR A 129 21.09 -20.09 -0.18
CA TYR A 129 22.15 -19.55 -1.05
C TYR A 129 22.72 -18.20 -0.59
N LYS A 130 21.95 -17.44 0.20
CA LYS A 130 22.33 -16.14 0.78
C LYS A 130 21.78 -16.00 2.21
N SER A 131 22.32 -15.03 2.96
CA SER A 131 21.81 -14.70 4.28
C SER A 131 20.42 -14.03 4.21
N LEU A 132 19.64 -14.10 5.29
CA LEU A 132 18.35 -13.41 5.37
C LEU A 132 18.50 -11.89 5.15
N MET A 133 19.52 -11.28 5.76
CA MET A 133 19.77 -9.85 5.60
C MET A 133 20.09 -9.48 4.16
N TRP A 134 20.87 -10.31 3.44
CA TRP A 134 21.12 -10.08 2.02
C TRP A 134 19.80 -10.04 1.23
N ILE A 135 18.88 -10.98 1.50
CA ILE A 135 17.58 -11.05 0.84
C ILE A 135 16.77 -9.79 1.16
N LEU A 136 16.65 -9.44 2.46
CA LEU A 136 15.88 -8.27 2.90
C LEU A 136 16.44 -6.98 2.31
N ASP A 137 17.76 -6.77 2.30
CA ASP A 137 18.40 -5.59 1.70
C ASP A 137 18.07 -5.39 0.21
N ARG A 138 17.82 -6.48 -0.54
CA ARG A 138 17.48 -6.39 -1.97
C ARG A 138 15.99 -6.28 -2.20
N VAL A 139 15.21 -7.04 -1.43
CA VAL A 139 13.73 -7.04 -1.53
C VAL A 139 13.14 -5.67 -1.21
N VAL A 140 13.70 -4.93 -0.24
CA VAL A 140 13.17 -3.59 0.11
C VAL A 140 13.29 -2.57 -1.03
N ILE A 141 14.25 -2.74 -1.95
CA ILE A 141 14.35 -1.90 -3.15
C ILE A 141 13.12 -2.13 -4.04
N SER A 142 12.73 -3.39 -4.24
CA SER A 142 11.54 -3.75 -5.00
C SER A 142 10.26 -3.32 -4.29
N VAL A 143 10.18 -3.52 -2.97
CA VAL A 143 9.04 -3.12 -2.14
C VAL A 143 8.82 -1.61 -2.19
N SER A 144 9.90 -0.81 -2.13
CA SER A 144 9.78 0.66 -2.20
C SER A 144 9.22 1.13 -3.54
N SER A 145 9.60 0.49 -4.66
CA SER A 145 9.02 0.79 -5.97
C SER A 145 7.55 0.37 -6.05
N GLY A 146 7.20 -0.79 -5.50
CA GLY A 146 5.83 -1.27 -5.46
C GLY A 146 4.91 -0.39 -4.62
N ALA A 147 5.41 0.14 -3.51
CA ALA A 147 4.65 1.02 -2.61
C ALA A 147 4.09 2.27 -3.33
N VAL A 148 4.80 2.80 -4.35
CA VAL A 148 4.32 3.91 -5.20
C VAL A 148 2.98 3.56 -5.85
N PHE A 149 2.93 2.40 -6.51
CA PHE A 149 1.73 1.95 -7.25
C PHE A 149 0.58 1.59 -6.32
N ILE A 150 0.86 1.03 -5.15
CA ILE A 150 -0.17 0.77 -4.15
C ILE A 150 -0.84 2.08 -3.70
N ARG A 151 -0.08 3.16 -3.50
CA ARG A 151 -0.64 4.47 -3.15
C ARG A 151 -1.44 5.10 -4.29
N ILE A 152 -0.99 4.95 -5.53
CA ILE A 152 -1.79 5.33 -6.72
C ILE A 152 -3.10 4.54 -6.75
N GLY A 153 -3.07 3.24 -6.46
CA GLY A 153 -4.26 2.40 -6.36
C GLY A 153 -5.24 2.87 -5.28
N ASN A 154 -4.73 3.24 -4.08
CA ASN A 154 -5.56 3.82 -3.03
C ASN A 154 -6.21 5.14 -3.47
N PHE A 155 -5.48 5.99 -4.20
CA PHE A 155 -6.04 7.22 -4.76
C PHE A 155 -7.15 6.95 -5.77
N ILE A 156 -6.96 5.98 -6.69
CA ILE A 156 -8.00 5.57 -7.65
C ILE A 156 -9.26 5.06 -6.93
N ASN A 157 -9.08 4.35 -5.82
CA ASN A 157 -10.23 3.86 -5.02
C ASN A 157 -10.83 4.92 -4.09
N SER A 158 -10.29 6.15 -4.05
CA SER A 158 -10.70 7.21 -3.10
C SER A 158 -10.61 6.76 -1.63
N GLU A 159 -9.65 5.92 -1.27
CA GLU A 159 -9.46 5.41 0.09
C GLU A 159 -8.18 5.97 0.73
N ILE A 160 -8.12 6.02 2.07
CA ILE A 160 -6.96 6.55 2.82
C ILE A 160 -6.72 8.05 2.53
N ILE A 161 -7.79 8.82 2.47
CA ILE A 161 -7.79 10.25 2.19
C ILE A 161 -7.21 11.08 3.35
N GLY A 162 -6.92 12.33 3.07
CA GLY A 162 -6.46 13.28 4.07
C GLY A 162 -7.56 14.09 4.73
N LYS A 163 -7.17 14.90 5.71
CA LYS A 163 -8.04 15.86 6.41
C LYS A 163 -8.57 16.92 5.47
N ILE A 164 -9.66 17.59 5.86
CA ILE A 164 -10.21 18.75 5.15
C ILE A 164 -9.13 19.84 5.07
N THR A 165 -9.06 20.55 3.94
CA THR A 165 -8.02 21.53 3.67
C THR A 165 -8.48 22.63 2.70
N ASP A 166 -7.91 23.80 2.86
CA ASP A 166 -8.00 24.91 1.89
C ASP A 166 -6.77 24.96 0.95
N SER A 167 -5.94 23.90 0.96
CA SER A 167 -4.76 23.81 0.10
C SER A 167 -5.13 23.91 -1.37
N PRO A 168 -4.34 24.62 -2.20
CA PRO A 168 -4.53 24.64 -3.65
C PRO A 168 -4.37 23.26 -4.32
N LEU A 169 -3.75 22.29 -3.64
CA LEU A 169 -3.61 20.91 -4.09
C LEU A 169 -4.72 20.00 -3.55
N GLY A 170 -5.77 20.56 -2.96
CA GLY A 170 -6.87 19.79 -2.39
C GLY A 170 -7.74 19.12 -3.46
N VAL A 171 -8.39 18.03 -3.08
CA VAL A 171 -9.20 17.16 -3.95
C VAL A 171 -10.57 16.92 -3.31
N ARG A 172 -11.66 17.02 -4.09
CA ARG A 172 -12.98 16.56 -3.68
C ARG A 172 -13.15 15.09 -4.08
N PHE A 173 -13.24 14.22 -3.08
CA PHE A 173 -13.41 12.78 -3.32
C PHE A 173 -14.91 12.44 -3.31
N VAL A 174 -15.57 12.57 -4.46
CA VAL A 174 -17.03 12.43 -4.59
C VAL A 174 -17.50 11.02 -4.22
N GLN A 175 -16.74 9.99 -4.60
CA GLN A 175 -17.08 8.58 -4.33
C GLN A 175 -16.77 8.13 -2.89
N ASP A 176 -15.99 8.89 -2.12
CA ASP A 176 -15.80 8.67 -0.68
C ASP A 176 -16.93 9.32 0.12
N TYR A 177 -17.33 10.54 -0.27
CA TYR A 177 -18.35 11.31 0.43
C TYR A 177 -19.77 10.73 0.24
N TYR A 178 -20.15 10.43 -1.01
CA TYR A 178 -21.42 9.79 -1.34
C TYR A 178 -21.22 8.30 -1.63
N ASN A 179 -21.90 7.42 -0.91
CA ASN A 179 -21.96 6.02 -1.33
C ASN A 179 -22.95 5.84 -2.52
N LYS A 180 -22.92 4.66 -3.16
CA LYS A 180 -23.74 4.38 -4.36
C LYS A 180 -25.23 4.57 -4.15
N ARG A 181 -25.77 4.26 -2.96
CA ARG A 181 -27.20 4.42 -2.66
C ARG A 181 -27.56 5.88 -2.44
N GLN A 182 -26.71 6.61 -1.72
CA GLN A 182 -26.90 8.03 -1.47
C GLN A 182 -26.89 8.84 -2.77
N ILE A 183 -25.91 8.64 -3.65
CA ILE A 183 -25.80 9.43 -4.88
C ILE A 183 -26.99 9.19 -5.82
N VAL A 184 -27.52 7.95 -5.88
CA VAL A 184 -28.73 7.62 -6.64
C VAL A 184 -29.95 8.31 -6.02
N ALA A 185 -30.08 8.31 -4.69
CA ALA A 185 -31.19 8.97 -4.01
C ALA A 185 -31.16 10.50 -4.18
N GLU A 186 -29.99 11.13 -4.08
CA GLU A 186 -29.83 12.58 -4.20
C GLU A 186 -30.05 13.09 -5.64
N THR A 187 -29.64 12.30 -6.64
CA THR A 187 -29.76 12.71 -8.05
C THR A 187 -31.04 12.24 -8.73
N GLY A 188 -31.69 11.20 -8.21
CA GLY A 188 -32.79 10.51 -8.87
C GLY A 188 -32.39 9.68 -10.10
N ILE A 189 -31.10 9.52 -10.37
CA ILE A 189 -30.53 8.75 -11.49
C ILE A 189 -30.27 7.33 -11.02
N GLU A 190 -30.96 6.32 -11.58
CA GLU A 190 -30.87 4.92 -11.14
C GLU A 190 -29.44 4.33 -11.30
N ASN A 191 -28.75 4.69 -12.38
CA ASN A 191 -27.39 4.23 -12.61
C ASN A 191 -26.39 5.06 -11.78
N TYR A 192 -25.81 4.46 -10.75
CA TYR A 192 -24.86 5.16 -9.87
C TYR A 192 -23.64 5.74 -10.59
N LYS A 193 -23.17 5.14 -11.70
CA LYS A 193 -22.05 5.66 -12.49
C LYS A 193 -22.44 6.97 -13.18
N GLU A 194 -23.62 7.02 -13.74
CA GLU A 194 -24.19 8.23 -14.36
C GLU A 194 -24.51 9.29 -13.31
N ALA A 195 -25.03 8.89 -12.14
CA ALA A 195 -25.30 9.77 -11.02
C ALA A 195 -24.01 10.49 -10.54
N TYR A 196 -22.90 9.77 -10.34
CA TYR A 196 -21.61 10.38 -10.02
C TYR A 196 -21.10 11.31 -11.12
N ALA A 197 -21.24 10.91 -12.39
CA ALA A 197 -20.86 11.75 -13.52
C ALA A 197 -21.71 13.02 -13.61
N ALA A 198 -23.01 12.93 -13.31
CA ALA A 198 -23.91 14.08 -13.27
C ALA A 198 -23.51 15.08 -12.18
N VAL A 199 -23.16 14.62 -10.98
CA VAL A 199 -22.71 15.52 -9.88
C VAL A 199 -21.45 16.27 -10.26
N THR A 200 -20.54 15.67 -11.00
CA THR A 200 -19.26 16.32 -11.39
C THR A 200 -19.37 17.18 -12.64
N ASN A 201 -20.36 16.95 -13.53
CA ASN A 201 -20.39 17.58 -14.85
C ASN A 201 -21.67 18.37 -15.17
N ASN A 202 -22.75 18.21 -14.37
CA ASN A 202 -24.01 18.89 -14.62
C ASN A 202 -24.27 20.00 -13.60
N PRO A 203 -24.38 21.27 -14.01
CA PRO A 203 -24.65 22.40 -13.12
C PRO A 203 -25.89 22.26 -12.23
N GLN A 204 -26.89 21.44 -12.63
CA GLN A 204 -28.07 21.16 -11.83
C GLN A 204 -27.72 20.56 -10.46
N PHE A 205 -26.64 19.78 -10.38
CA PHE A 205 -26.20 19.10 -9.16
C PHE A 205 -25.00 19.78 -8.49
N GLN A 206 -24.70 21.05 -8.87
CA GLN A 206 -23.56 21.78 -8.30
C GLN A 206 -23.63 21.89 -6.77
N HIS A 207 -24.84 22.00 -6.20
CA HIS A 207 -25.03 22.02 -4.76
C HIS A 207 -24.58 20.73 -4.05
N LEU A 208 -24.69 19.57 -4.71
CA LEU A 208 -24.18 18.30 -4.19
C LEU A 208 -22.64 18.25 -4.25
N LEU A 209 -22.06 18.77 -5.32
CA LEU A 209 -20.60 18.85 -5.46
C LEU A 209 -19.99 19.83 -4.45
N ASP A 210 -20.64 20.97 -4.21
CA ASP A 210 -20.20 21.98 -3.23
C ASP A 210 -20.27 21.47 -1.78
N ALA A 211 -21.14 20.48 -1.50
CA ALA A 211 -21.20 19.83 -0.21
C ALA A 211 -20.01 18.88 0.05
N VAL A 212 -19.29 18.43 -1.01
CA VAL A 212 -18.13 17.55 -0.87
C VAL A 212 -16.92 18.35 -0.36
N PRO A 213 -16.39 18.05 0.83
CA PRO A 213 -15.26 18.78 1.37
C PRO A 213 -13.98 18.56 0.55
N VAL A 214 -13.20 19.61 0.41
CA VAL A 214 -11.86 19.52 -0.18
C VAL A 214 -10.91 18.89 0.83
N ARG A 215 -10.14 17.87 0.43
CA ARG A 215 -9.27 17.09 1.30
C ARG A 215 -7.85 16.96 0.75
N HIS A 216 -6.89 16.76 1.63
CA HIS A 216 -5.52 16.44 1.21
C HIS A 216 -5.49 15.09 0.47
N PRO A 217 -4.90 15.01 -0.74
CA PRO A 217 -4.64 13.72 -1.41
C PRO A 217 -3.42 13.02 -0.78
N ALA A 218 -3.58 12.57 0.47
CA ALA A 218 -2.49 11.98 1.27
C ALA A 218 -1.81 10.80 0.56
N GLN A 219 -2.57 10.04 -0.23
CA GLN A 219 -2.07 8.93 -1.05
C GLN A 219 -1.04 9.41 -2.08
N LEU A 220 -1.29 10.54 -2.75
CA LEU A 220 -0.37 11.11 -3.73
C LEU A 220 0.88 11.68 -3.07
N TYR A 221 0.77 12.26 -1.87
CA TYR A 221 1.93 12.72 -1.11
C TYR A 221 2.84 11.55 -0.75
N GLU A 222 2.26 10.44 -0.23
CA GLU A 222 3.02 9.23 0.06
C GLU A 222 3.64 8.64 -1.22
N SER A 223 2.88 8.53 -2.32
CA SER A 223 3.36 8.00 -3.60
C SER A 223 4.55 8.79 -4.12
N PHE A 224 4.45 10.11 -4.12
CA PHE A 224 5.53 11.00 -4.54
C PHE A 224 6.79 10.82 -3.69
N CYS A 225 6.65 10.81 -2.37
CA CYS A 225 7.78 10.58 -1.46
C CYS A 225 8.40 9.18 -1.66
N TYR A 226 7.60 8.15 -1.93
CA TYR A 226 8.10 6.80 -2.14
C TYR A 226 8.90 6.64 -3.44
N ILE A 227 8.66 7.48 -4.45
CA ILE A 227 9.55 7.58 -5.62
C ILE A 227 10.97 7.94 -5.17
N PHE A 228 11.11 8.93 -4.29
CA PHE A 228 12.43 9.31 -3.76
C PHE A 228 13.02 8.23 -2.86
N VAL A 229 12.23 7.57 -2.04
CA VAL A 229 12.70 6.42 -1.24
C VAL A 229 13.29 5.35 -2.17
N PHE A 230 12.59 4.97 -3.24
CA PHE A 230 13.10 4.02 -4.23
C PHE A 230 14.40 4.53 -4.89
N LEU A 231 14.43 5.77 -5.37
CA LEU A 231 15.59 6.34 -6.06
C LEU A 231 16.83 6.40 -5.14
N ILE A 232 16.65 6.76 -3.87
CA ILE A 232 17.73 6.79 -2.88
C ILE A 232 18.27 5.37 -2.64
N LEU A 233 17.40 4.38 -2.39
CA LEU A 233 17.81 2.99 -2.19
C LEU A 233 18.52 2.44 -3.41
N TRP A 234 17.98 2.68 -4.59
CA TRP A 234 18.57 2.25 -5.87
C TRP A 234 19.95 2.90 -6.10
N PHE A 235 20.07 4.20 -5.84
CA PHE A 235 21.34 4.92 -5.94
C PHE A 235 22.38 4.38 -4.96
N ILE A 236 22.04 4.22 -3.69
CA ILE A 236 22.93 3.67 -2.66
C ILE A 236 23.38 2.25 -3.05
N TYR A 237 22.45 1.42 -3.51
CA TYR A 237 22.75 0.07 -3.98
C TYR A 237 23.69 0.06 -5.19
N GLN A 238 23.50 0.98 -6.14
CA GLN A 238 24.25 0.98 -7.41
C GLN A 238 25.61 1.66 -7.30
N LYS A 239 25.72 2.72 -6.53
CA LYS A 239 26.83 3.70 -6.59
C LYS A 239 27.68 3.76 -5.33
N THR A 240 27.33 3.06 -4.26
CA THR A 240 28.06 3.15 -2.99
C THR A 240 28.41 1.79 -2.41
N ASN A 241 29.49 1.74 -1.61
CA ASN A 241 29.87 0.54 -0.87
C ASN A 241 28.88 0.20 0.26
N LYS A 242 28.04 1.17 0.69
CA LYS A 242 26.99 0.95 1.68
C LYS A 242 25.93 -0.03 1.20
N GLY A 243 25.66 -0.10 -0.11
CA GLY A 243 24.77 -1.08 -0.71
C GLY A 243 25.20 -2.54 -0.51
N GLN A 244 26.46 -2.78 -0.17
CA GLN A 244 27.00 -4.13 0.14
C GLN A 244 27.04 -4.42 1.65
N GLN A 245 26.84 -3.42 2.50
CA GLN A 245 26.81 -3.59 3.95
C GLN A 245 25.52 -4.30 4.36
N SER A 246 25.64 -5.47 4.99
CA SER A 246 24.49 -6.28 5.41
C SER A 246 23.60 -5.53 6.40
N GLY A 247 22.30 -5.46 6.11
CA GLY A 247 21.29 -4.76 6.91
C GLY A 247 21.17 -3.27 6.62
N TYR A 248 22.09 -2.66 5.87
CA TYR A 248 22.09 -1.22 5.66
C TYR A 248 20.91 -0.74 4.80
N LEU A 249 20.65 -1.39 3.67
CA LEU A 249 19.52 -1.01 2.79
C LEU A 249 18.17 -1.30 3.45
N PHE A 250 18.07 -2.40 4.18
CA PHE A 250 16.88 -2.72 4.96
C PHE A 250 16.64 -1.65 6.04
N GLY A 251 17.68 -1.27 6.79
CA GLY A 251 17.60 -0.21 7.79
C GLY A 251 17.24 1.14 7.18
N LEU A 252 17.89 1.52 6.08
CA LEU A 252 17.60 2.78 5.37
C LEU A 252 16.18 2.84 4.84
N PHE A 253 15.67 1.73 4.30
CA PHE A 253 14.28 1.62 3.88
C PHE A 253 13.32 1.88 5.05
N LEU A 254 13.55 1.25 6.21
CA LEU A 254 12.71 1.47 7.38
C LEU A 254 12.74 2.94 7.82
N VAL A 255 13.92 3.55 7.90
CA VAL A 255 14.04 4.97 8.27
C VAL A 255 13.28 5.85 7.29
N LEU A 256 13.52 5.72 5.99
CA LEU A 256 12.92 6.60 4.98
C LEU A 256 11.41 6.41 4.90
N LEU A 257 10.92 5.15 4.80
CA LEU A 257 9.49 4.86 4.65
C LEU A 257 8.69 5.36 5.85
N TRP A 258 9.15 5.02 7.07
CA TRP A 258 8.43 5.37 8.29
C TRP A 258 8.55 6.85 8.64
N THR A 259 9.62 7.53 8.22
CA THR A 259 9.72 8.99 8.30
C THR A 259 8.68 9.66 7.38
N VAL A 260 8.54 9.20 6.14
CA VAL A 260 7.47 9.69 5.24
C VAL A 260 6.10 9.48 5.88
N ARG A 261 5.81 8.27 6.39
CA ARG A 261 4.53 8.00 7.07
C ARG A 261 4.30 8.91 8.25
N PHE A 262 5.30 9.10 9.10
CA PHE A 262 5.19 9.97 10.27
C PHE A 262 4.74 11.39 9.89
N PHE A 263 5.32 11.95 8.83
CA PHE A 263 4.96 13.30 8.39
C PHE A 263 3.62 13.36 7.64
N VAL A 264 3.31 12.40 6.79
CA VAL A 264 2.04 12.38 6.07
C VAL A 264 0.86 12.16 7.03
N GLU A 265 1.07 11.49 8.13
CA GLU A 265 0.03 11.24 9.15
C GLU A 265 -0.52 12.55 9.78
N PHE A 266 0.22 13.68 9.73
CA PHE A 266 -0.31 14.99 10.17
C PHE A 266 -1.49 15.46 9.33
N VAL A 267 -1.49 15.17 8.03
CA VAL A 267 -2.51 15.60 7.06
C VAL A 267 -3.48 14.48 6.68
N LYS A 268 -3.29 13.28 7.19
CA LYS A 268 -4.10 12.11 6.90
C LYS A 268 -5.29 12.01 7.86
N GLU A 269 -6.44 11.57 7.36
CA GLU A 269 -7.60 11.23 8.18
C GLU A 269 -7.30 9.95 8.98
N PRO A 270 -7.63 9.90 10.28
CA PRO A 270 -7.50 8.67 11.08
C PRO A 270 -8.28 7.51 10.46
N GLN A 271 -7.66 6.33 10.39
CA GLN A 271 -8.30 5.12 9.87
C GLN A 271 -8.75 4.21 11.03
N GLY A 272 -9.97 4.41 11.49
CA GLY A 272 -10.53 3.70 12.65
C GLY A 272 -10.21 4.39 13.98
N ASP A 273 -10.41 3.66 15.09
CA ASP A 273 -10.21 4.19 16.43
C ASP A 273 -8.73 4.51 16.69
N GLU A 274 -8.47 5.67 17.27
CA GLU A 274 -7.11 6.03 17.69
C GLU A 274 -6.80 5.37 19.04
N TYR A 275 -6.23 4.16 18.99
CA TYR A 275 -5.91 3.38 20.20
C TYR A 275 -4.73 3.94 21.00
N ILE A 276 -3.81 4.63 20.34
CA ILE A 276 -2.60 5.17 20.96
C ILE A 276 -2.48 6.65 20.63
N THR A 277 -2.85 7.50 21.57
CA THR A 277 -2.59 8.95 21.50
C THR A 277 -1.72 9.33 22.69
N MET A 278 -0.47 9.71 22.44
CA MET A 278 0.46 10.13 23.47
C MET A 278 1.33 11.28 22.95
N PHE A 279 1.59 12.26 23.79
CA PHE A 279 2.36 13.47 23.44
C PHE A 279 1.80 14.26 22.24
N GLY A 280 0.48 14.20 21.98
CA GLY A 280 -0.15 14.85 20.83
C GLY A 280 0.09 14.17 19.49
N LEU A 281 0.66 12.95 19.49
CA LEU A 281 0.86 12.14 18.30
C LEU A 281 -0.26 11.12 18.17
N ASN A 282 -0.68 10.85 16.93
CA ASN A 282 -1.68 9.83 16.63
C ASN A 282 -1.06 8.41 16.56
N THR A 283 -1.93 7.39 16.48
CA THR A 283 -1.52 5.98 16.42
C THR A 283 -0.52 5.70 15.30
N GLY A 284 -0.74 6.28 14.10
CA GLY A 284 0.15 6.07 12.94
C GLY A 284 1.55 6.65 13.17
N GLN A 285 1.64 7.82 13.80
CA GLN A 285 2.91 8.44 14.15
C GLN A 285 3.65 7.65 15.24
N MET A 286 2.93 7.25 16.29
CA MET A 286 3.51 6.44 17.39
C MET A 286 4.06 5.11 16.89
N LEU A 287 3.33 4.44 15.99
CA LEU A 287 3.79 3.19 15.36
C LEU A 287 4.99 3.40 14.43
N SER A 288 5.20 4.59 13.89
CA SER A 288 6.34 4.87 13.00
C SER A 288 7.67 4.95 13.75
N ILE A 289 7.68 5.46 14.99
CA ILE A 289 8.89 5.67 15.79
C ILE A 289 9.70 4.38 16.01
N PRO A 290 9.13 3.26 16.47
CA PRO A 290 9.88 2.02 16.66
C PRO A 290 10.56 1.53 15.36
N PHE A 291 9.91 1.64 14.22
CA PHE A 291 10.49 1.21 12.95
C PHE A 291 11.65 2.10 12.50
N VAL A 292 11.59 3.40 12.75
CA VAL A 292 12.74 4.31 12.51
C VAL A 292 13.91 3.91 13.41
N LEU A 293 13.68 3.63 14.70
CA LEU A 293 14.73 3.22 15.64
C LEU A 293 15.34 1.86 15.23
N ILE A 294 14.52 0.89 14.82
CA ILE A 294 14.99 -0.38 14.29
C ILE A 294 15.83 -0.16 13.01
N GLY A 295 15.38 0.73 12.13
CA GLY A 295 16.13 1.09 10.93
C GLY A 295 17.52 1.67 11.25
N LEU A 296 17.60 2.62 12.19
CA LEU A 296 18.87 3.19 12.65
C LEU A 296 19.79 2.12 13.26
N TYR A 297 19.23 1.18 14.04
CA TYR A 297 19.99 0.05 14.57
C TYR A 297 20.64 -0.76 13.44
N PHE A 298 19.90 -1.11 12.38
CA PHE A 298 20.45 -1.86 11.24
C PHE A 298 21.50 -1.08 10.45
N MET A 299 21.35 0.24 10.34
CA MET A 299 22.29 1.09 9.60
C MET A 299 23.63 1.27 10.33
N PHE A 300 23.61 1.39 11.67
CA PHE A 300 24.79 1.86 12.42
C PHE A 300 25.34 0.86 13.43
N ILE A 301 24.54 -0.04 13.98
CA ILE A 301 24.90 -0.92 15.09
C ILE A 301 25.04 -2.38 14.66
N TYR A 302 24.12 -2.83 13.76
CA TYR A 302 24.08 -4.23 13.35
C TYR A 302 25.39 -4.65 12.65
N LYS A 303 25.99 -5.73 13.16
CA LYS A 303 27.14 -6.41 12.55
C LYS A 303 26.74 -7.86 12.28
N PRO A 304 26.82 -8.35 11.02
CA PRO A 304 26.56 -9.75 10.75
C PRO A 304 27.56 -10.63 11.51
N LYS A 305 27.08 -11.73 12.09
CA LYS A 305 28.00 -12.75 12.63
C LYS A 305 28.83 -13.28 11.46
N THR A 306 30.15 -13.17 11.56
CA THR A 306 31.07 -13.89 10.67
C THR A 306 30.86 -15.39 10.95
N THR A 307 30.15 -16.07 10.07
CA THR A 307 30.17 -17.55 10.02
C THR A 307 31.51 -17.92 9.46
N ASN A 308 32.42 -18.33 10.36
CA ASN A 308 33.62 -19.08 9.98
C ASN A 308 33.19 -20.38 9.28
#